data_6c3241a431c7bccae8b2ed5d5cde5bcc
#
_entry.id   6c3241a431c7bccae8b2ed5d5cde5bcc
#
_cell.length_a   1.000
_cell.length_b   1.000
_cell.length_c   1.000
_cell.angle_alpha   90.00
_cell.angle_beta   90.00
_cell.angle_gamma   90.00
#
_symmetry.space_group_name_H-M   'P 1'
#
loop_
_entity.id
_entity.type
_entity.pdbx_description
1 polymer ?
#
loop_
_entity_poly.entity_id
_entity_poly.type
_entity_poly.pdbx_seq_one_letter_code
_entity_poly.pdbx_strand_id
1 'polypeptide(L)'
;VLAMPNTKPVVDNADVVRYVHHKAERVGLVHVLQVGAVTKGQQGEELADIKEMVEAGSPAISEDGKSVMNSLLARDAMLVARDCNIPVLSHCEDKNLGGSGVVNEDENAKRWGLAGITNSVEDIMIARIILLSKDTGAHLHLCHCSTKNSVIMVKYAKLEHIPVSAE
;
A
#
# COMPACT_ATOMS: atom_id res chain seq x y z
N VAL A 1 2.09 3.69 16.51
CA VAL A 1 2.61 3.02 15.29
C VAL A 1 1.45 2.48 14.47
N LEU A 2 1.63 2.41 13.13
CA LEU A 2 0.75 1.72 12.20
C LEU A 2 1.33 0.34 11.89
N ALA A 3 0.59 -0.72 12.25
CA ALA A 3 1.01 -2.10 11.99
C ALA A 3 0.42 -2.56 10.64
N MET A 4 1.28 -3.07 9.76
CA MET A 4 0.87 -3.53 8.43
C MET A 4 0.12 -4.86 8.47
N PRO A 5 -0.73 -5.17 7.47
CA PRO A 5 -1.65 -6.31 7.52
C PRO A 5 -1.02 -7.67 7.18
N ASN A 6 0.24 -7.70 6.77
CA ASN A 6 0.97 -8.87 6.26
C ASN A 6 1.41 -9.86 7.35
N THR A 7 0.53 -10.16 8.27
CA THR A 7 0.75 -11.06 9.40
C THR A 7 0.25 -12.50 9.09
N LYS A 8 0.33 -13.40 10.08
CA LYS A 8 -0.24 -14.75 10.00
C LYS A 8 -1.12 -15.00 11.23
N PRO A 9 -2.45 -15.01 11.06
CA PRO A 9 -3.20 -14.77 9.80
C PRO A 9 -3.04 -13.33 9.28
N VAL A 10 -3.34 -13.11 8.00
CA VAL A 10 -3.45 -11.78 7.39
C VAL A 10 -4.58 -11.00 8.07
N VAL A 11 -4.43 -9.70 8.21
CA VAL A 11 -5.48 -8.84 8.77
C VAL A 11 -6.45 -8.43 7.66
N ASP A 12 -7.33 -9.32 7.28
CA ASP A 12 -8.30 -9.16 6.19
C ASP A 12 -9.78 -9.17 6.63
N ASN A 13 -9.99 -9.14 7.93
CA ASN A 13 -11.32 -9.12 8.55
C ASN A 13 -11.32 -8.41 9.90
N ALA A 14 -12.50 -8.05 10.39
CA ALA A 14 -12.70 -7.30 11.62
C ALA A 14 -12.20 -8.02 12.89
N ASP A 15 -12.29 -9.35 12.93
CA ASP A 15 -11.90 -10.10 14.14
C ASP A 15 -10.40 -10.04 14.38
N VAL A 16 -9.61 -10.11 13.31
CA VAL A 16 -8.14 -9.96 13.42
C VAL A 16 -7.76 -8.54 13.83
N VAL A 17 -8.45 -7.50 13.30
CA VAL A 17 -8.25 -6.11 13.73
C VAL A 17 -8.51 -5.97 15.23
N ARG A 18 -9.68 -6.43 15.72
CA ARG A 18 -10.04 -6.40 17.16
C ARG A 18 -9.03 -7.15 18.01
N TYR A 19 -8.60 -8.33 17.55
CA TYR A 19 -7.58 -9.12 18.27
C TYR A 19 -6.28 -8.35 18.46
N VAL A 20 -5.77 -7.70 17.40
CA VAL A 20 -4.51 -6.95 17.49
C VAL A 20 -4.66 -5.74 18.41
N HIS A 21 -5.74 -4.95 18.29
CA HIS A 21 -5.99 -3.82 19.17
C HIS A 21 -6.09 -4.25 20.63
N HIS A 22 -6.88 -5.27 20.95
CA HIS A 22 -7.01 -5.78 22.30
C HIS A 22 -5.67 -6.32 22.86
N LYS A 23 -4.89 -7.00 22.02
CA LYS A 23 -3.56 -7.46 22.40
C LYS A 23 -2.62 -6.29 22.70
N ALA A 24 -2.63 -5.26 21.85
CA ALA A 24 -1.82 -4.06 22.02
C ALA A 24 -2.17 -3.30 23.30
N GLU A 25 -3.43 -3.15 23.64
CA GLU A 25 -3.89 -2.52 24.88
C GLU A 25 -3.37 -3.25 26.12
N ARG A 26 -3.36 -4.57 26.09
CA ARG A 26 -2.91 -5.39 27.21
C ARG A 26 -1.41 -5.38 27.46
N VAL A 27 -0.60 -5.26 26.41
CA VAL A 27 0.88 -5.25 26.52
C VAL A 27 1.46 -3.86 26.37
N GLY A 28 0.63 -2.87 26.13
CA GLY A 28 0.89 -1.57 25.58
C GLY A 28 1.99 -0.75 26.21
N LEU A 29 3.06 -0.58 25.45
CA LEU A 29 4.06 0.47 25.64
C LEU A 29 3.83 1.65 24.67
N VAL A 30 3.11 1.41 23.56
CA VAL A 30 2.79 2.41 22.54
C VAL A 30 1.37 2.20 21.98
N HIS A 31 0.79 3.24 21.42
CA HIS A 31 -0.46 3.11 20.69
C HIS A 31 -0.21 2.38 19.35
N VAL A 32 -0.89 1.27 19.15
CA VAL A 32 -0.84 0.47 17.92
C VAL A 32 -2.18 0.60 17.20
N LEU A 33 -2.12 1.04 15.94
CA LEU A 33 -3.25 1.08 15.03
C LEU A 33 -3.02 0.01 13.96
N GLN A 34 -3.99 -0.87 13.76
CA GLN A 34 -3.88 -1.97 12.82
C GLN A 34 -4.47 -1.60 11.46
N VAL A 35 -3.65 -1.62 10.42
CA VAL A 35 -4.06 -1.46 9.02
C VAL A 35 -4.70 -2.75 8.52
N GLY A 36 -5.80 -2.65 7.77
CA GLY A 36 -6.44 -3.80 7.12
C GLY A 36 -5.84 -4.12 5.75
N ALA A 37 -5.90 -5.39 5.33
CA ALA A 37 -5.52 -5.79 3.98
C ALA A 37 -6.52 -5.26 2.94
N VAL A 38 -6.05 -4.99 1.72
CA VAL A 38 -6.92 -4.62 0.59
C VAL A 38 -7.68 -5.84 0.10
N THR A 39 -7.00 -7.00 0.01
CA THR A 39 -7.58 -8.23 -0.52
C THR A 39 -7.55 -9.37 0.49
N LYS A 40 -8.50 -10.30 0.36
CA LYS A 40 -8.57 -11.50 1.21
C LYS A 40 -7.28 -12.30 1.11
N GLY A 41 -6.69 -12.63 2.26
CA GLY A 41 -5.42 -13.33 2.36
C GLY A 41 -4.26 -12.66 1.64
N GLN A 42 -4.41 -11.39 1.22
CA GLN A 42 -3.47 -10.68 0.34
C GLN A 42 -3.17 -11.45 -0.95
N GLN A 43 -4.20 -12.03 -1.59
CA GLN A 43 -4.05 -12.79 -2.83
C GLN A 43 -4.21 -11.92 -4.08
N GLY A 44 -4.78 -10.71 -3.98
CA GLY A 44 -5.01 -9.82 -5.12
C GLY A 44 -6.19 -10.23 -6.00
N GLU A 45 -7.09 -11.08 -5.51
CA GLU A 45 -8.20 -11.66 -6.29
C GLU A 45 -9.57 -11.11 -5.87
N GLU A 46 -9.80 -10.91 -4.57
CA GLU A 46 -11.07 -10.47 -4.01
C GLU A 46 -10.82 -9.44 -2.91
N LEU A 47 -11.68 -8.41 -2.80
CA LEU A 47 -11.58 -7.42 -1.72
C LEU A 47 -11.80 -8.08 -0.35
N ALA A 48 -11.03 -7.65 0.64
CA ALA A 48 -11.28 -7.93 2.03
C ALA A 48 -12.54 -7.18 2.53
N ASP A 49 -13.00 -7.51 3.72
CA ASP A 49 -14.18 -6.88 4.33
C ASP A 49 -13.80 -5.49 4.92
N ILE A 50 -13.42 -4.56 4.00
CA ILE A 50 -12.83 -3.25 4.34
C ILE A 50 -13.73 -2.47 5.30
N LYS A 51 -15.05 -2.41 5.05
CA LYS A 51 -15.97 -1.64 5.89
C LYS A 51 -16.01 -2.18 7.33
N GLU A 52 -16.08 -3.50 7.48
CA GLU A 52 -16.10 -4.13 8.80
C GLU A 52 -14.77 -3.94 9.54
N MET A 53 -13.63 -3.95 8.82
CA MET A 53 -12.33 -3.64 9.41
C MET A 53 -12.25 -2.20 9.89
N VAL A 54 -12.80 -1.24 9.14
CA VAL A 54 -12.87 0.18 9.56
C VAL A 54 -13.75 0.34 10.78
N GLU A 55 -14.91 -0.30 10.83
CA GLU A 55 -15.80 -0.31 12.01
C GLU A 55 -15.12 -0.95 13.24
N ALA A 56 -14.20 -1.89 13.01
CA ALA A 56 -13.36 -2.48 14.07
C ALA A 56 -12.16 -1.60 14.47
N GLY A 57 -12.00 -0.41 13.84
CA GLY A 57 -10.99 0.57 14.20
C GLY A 57 -9.75 0.60 13.29
N SER A 58 -9.78 -0.08 12.13
CA SER A 58 -8.68 0.04 11.16
C SER A 58 -8.67 1.44 10.53
N PRO A 59 -7.57 2.20 10.65
CA PRO A 59 -7.51 3.58 10.17
C PRO A 59 -7.13 3.71 8.70
N ALA A 60 -6.74 2.62 8.06
CA ALA A 60 -6.25 2.58 6.68
C ALA A 60 -6.31 1.16 6.12
N ILE A 61 -6.15 1.04 4.81
CA ILE A 61 -5.92 -0.26 4.15
C ILE A 61 -4.61 -0.27 3.38
N SER A 62 -3.99 -1.44 3.28
CA SER A 62 -2.74 -1.66 2.57
C SER A 62 -2.62 -3.08 2.04
N GLU A 63 -1.88 -3.25 0.95
CA GLU A 63 -1.45 -4.56 0.48
C GLU A 63 0.07 -4.74 0.73
N ASP A 64 0.56 -4.22 1.85
CA ASP A 64 1.97 -4.13 2.19
C ASP A 64 2.78 -5.39 1.88
N GLY A 65 3.99 -5.19 1.31
CA GLY A 65 4.85 -6.25 0.78
C GLY A 65 4.34 -6.87 -0.52
N LYS A 66 3.19 -6.40 -1.02
CA LYS A 66 2.58 -6.79 -2.28
C LYS A 66 1.92 -5.58 -2.93
N SER A 67 1.62 -5.68 -4.21
CA SER A 67 0.81 -4.68 -4.93
C SER A 67 -0.44 -5.34 -5.48
N VAL A 68 -1.58 -4.66 -5.40
CA VAL A 68 -2.79 -5.09 -6.10
C VAL A 68 -2.58 -4.90 -7.60
N MET A 69 -2.25 -5.97 -8.33
CA MET A 69 -1.90 -5.90 -9.75
C MET A 69 -3.12 -5.61 -10.63
N ASN A 70 -4.31 -6.07 -10.25
CA ASN A 70 -5.56 -5.81 -10.95
C ASN A 70 -6.02 -4.37 -10.71
N SER A 71 -6.01 -3.54 -11.76
CA SER A 71 -6.39 -2.12 -11.66
C SER A 71 -7.86 -1.90 -11.32
N LEU A 72 -8.77 -2.79 -11.74
CA LEU A 72 -10.19 -2.69 -11.35
C LEU A 72 -10.35 -2.93 -9.86
N LEU A 73 -9.74 -3.98 -9.34
CA LEU A 73 -9.78 -4.30 -7.92
C LEU A 73 -9.15 -3.18 -7.06
N ALA A 74 -8.02 -2.60 -7.51
CA ALA A 74 -7.40 -1.46 -6.85
C ALA A 74 -8.33 -0.23 -6.84
N ARG A 75 -9.01 0.05 -7.96
CA ARG A 75 -9.99 1.13 -8.06
C ARG A 75 -11.18 0.91 -7.13
N ASP A 76 -11.72 -0.28 -7.10
CA ASP A 76 -12.86 -0.62 -6.23
C ASP A 76 -12.50 -0.50 -4.75
N ALA A 77 -11.30 -0.95 -4.35
CA ALA A 77 -10.76 -0.74 -3.00
C ALA A 77 -10.67 0.75 -2.64
N MET A 78 -10.18 1.57 -3.59
CA MET A 78 -10.07 3.02 -3.40
C MET A 78 -11.44 3.68 -3.23
N LEU A 79 -12.46 3.25 -3.97
CA LEU A 79 -13.83 3.76 -3.80
C LEU A 79 -14.37 3.43 -2.41
N VAL A 80 -14.18 2.20 -1.93
CA VAL A 80 -14.59 1.80 -0.57
C VAL A 80 -13.82 2.60 0.49
N ALA A 81 -12.50 2.77 0.32
CA ALA A 81 -11.67 3.55 1.25
C ALA A 81 -12.12 5.03 1.33
N ARG A 82 -12.43 5.64 0.17
CA ARG A 82 -12.99 7.00 0.11
C ARG A 82 -14.31 7.10 0.89
N ASP A 83 -15.22 6.16 0.65
CA ASP A 83 -16.54 6.16 1.29
C ASP A 83 -16.44 5.94 2.82
N CYS A 84 -15.40 5.25 3.26
CA CYS A 84 -15.05 5.09 4.68
C CYS A 84 -14.18 6.24 5.23
N ASN A 85 -13.78 7.20 4.39
CA ASN A 85 -12.89 8.32 4.75
C ASN A 85 -11.55 7.86 5.36
N ILE A 86 -10.95 6.82 4.79
CA ILE A 86 -9.63 6.31 5.17
C ILE A 86 -8.65 6.35 3.99
N PRO A 87 -7.34 6.48 4.23
CA PRO A 87 -6.34 6.40 3.17
C PRO A 87 -6.07 4.95 2.73
N VAL A 88 -5.63 4.82 1.49
CA VAL A 88 -4.99 3.62 0.95
C VAL A 88 -3.48 3.81 1.02
N LEU A 89 -2.79 2.94 1.78
CA LEU A 89 -1.33 2.93 1.89
C LEU A 89 -0.77 1.97 0.85
N SER A 90 -0.09 2.50 -0.15
CA SER A 90 0.33 1.71 -1.31
C SER A 90 1.81 1.36 -1.28
N HIS A 91 2.11 0.08 -1.24
CA HIS A 91 3.41 -0.48 -1.63
C HIS A 91 3.45 -0.57 -3.16
N CYS A 92 4.38 0.15 -3.78
CA CYS A 92 4.41 0.31 -5.23
C CYS A 92 5.53 -0.52 -5.86
N GLU A 93 5.23 -1.76 -6.18
CA GLU A 93 6.16 -2.67 -6.83
C GLU A 93 5.44 -3.50 -7.90
N ASP A 94 5.87 -3.38 -9.17
CA ASP A 94 5.40 -4.26 -10.22
C ASP A 94 6.12 -5.61 -10.14
N LYS A 95 5.40 -6.63 -9.68
CA LYS A 95 5.95 -7.98 -9.48
C LYS A 95 6.41 -8.66 -10.76
N ASN A 96 5.86 -8.26 -11.92
CA ASN A 96 6.26 -8.84 -13.20
C ASN A 96 7.60 -8.27 -13.67
N LEU A 97 7.94 -7.03 -13.27
CA LEU A 97 9.20 -6.36 -13.61
C LEU A 97 10.29 -6.57 -12.56
N GLY A 98 9.95 -6.78 -11.28
CA GLY A 98 10.91 -6.87 -10.17
C GLY A 98 11.89 -8.05 -10.28
N GLY A 99 11.44 -9.17 -10.83
CA GLY A 99 12.27 -10.36 -11.04
C GLY A 99 12.95 -10.85 -9.76
N SER A 100 14.22 -11.22 -9.86
CA SER A 100 15.08 -11.67 -8.76
C SER A 100 16.07 -10.59 -8.29
N GLY A 101 15.85 -9.32 -8.64
CA GLY A 101 16.71 -8.22 -8.25
C GLY A 101 16.74 -8.02 -6.73
N VAL A 102 17.89 -7.60 -6.21
CA VAL A 102 18.13 -7.41 -4.76
C VAL A 102 18.63 -6.01 -4.42
N VAL A 103 18.88 -5.19 -5.41
CA VAL A 103 19.41 -3.82 -5.29
C VAL A 103 18.94 -3.01 -6.50
N ASN A 104 18.95 -1.68 -6.40
CA ASN A 104 18.64 -0.83 -7.55
C ASN A 104 19.58 -1.13 -8.74
N GLU A 105 19.05 -1.11 -9.97
CA GLU A 105 19.80 -1.33 -11.20
C GLU A 105 20.66 -0.10 -11.54
N ASP A 106 21.87 -0.06 -11.00
CA ASP A 106 22.84 1.02 -11.20
C ASP A 106 24.26 0.49 -11.36
N GLU A 107 25.25 1.40 -11.39
CA GLU A 107 26.67 1.06 -11.49
C GLU A 107 27.18 0.25 -10.28
N ASN A 108 26.55 0.38 -9.10
CA ASN A 108 26.93 -0.40 -7.93
C ASN A 108 26.45 -1.84 -8.07
N ALA A 109 25.22 -2.08 -8.57
CA ALA A 109 24.73 -3.40 -8.88
C ALA A 109 25.70 -4.15 -9.84
N LYS A 110 26.11 -3.49 -10.91
CA LYS A 110 27.09 -4.02 -11.87
C LYS A 110 28.42 -4.32 -11.20
N ARG A 111 28.94 -3.38 -10.42
CA ARG A 111 30.23 -3.50 -9.73
C ARG A 111 30.27 -4.68 -8.77
N TRP A 112 29.16 -4.96 -8.11
CA TRP A 112 29.04 -6.03 -7.11
C TRP A 112 28.54 -7.36 -7.70
N GLY A 113 28.22 -7.39 -9.01
CA GLY A 113 27.67 -8.59 -9.65
C GLY A 113 26.31 -9.00 -9.12
N LEU A 114 25.49 -8.05 -8.66
CA LEU A 114 24.17 -8.27 -8.11
C LEU A 114 23.09 -8.07 -9.18
N ALA A 115 22.01 -8.82 -9.08
CA ALA A 115 20.83 -8.60 -9.92
C ALA A 115 20.16 -7.26 -9.54
N GLY A 116 19.99 -6.38 -10.52
CA GLY A 116 19.37 -5.08 -10.34
C GLY A 116 17.85 -5.11 -10.46
N ILE A 117 17.19 -4.17 -9.78
CA ILE A 117 15.77 -3.87 -9.92
C ILE A 117 15.67 -2.54 -10.68
N THR A 118 15.01 -2.54 -11.83
CA THR A 118 14.82 -1.31 -12.60
C THR A 118 13.87 -0.35 -11.88
N ASN A 119 14.13 0.96 -11.98
CA ASN A 119 13.26 1.99 -11.40
C ASN A 119 11.81 1.91 -11.90
N SER A 120 11.58 1.38 -13.10
CA SER A 120 10.26 1.19 -13.68
C SER A 120 9.35 0.30 -12.84
N VAL A 121 9.92 -0.58 -11.99
CA VAL A 121 9.17 -1.42 -11.05
C VAL A 121 8.29 -0.57 -10.12
N GLU A 122 8.85 0.52 -9.59
CA GLU A 122 8.13 1.47 -8.73
C GLU A 122 7.37 2.51 -9.56
N ASP A 123 8.03 3.11 -10.56
CA ASP A 123 7.51 4.25 -11.33
C ASP A 123 6.15 3.95 -11.98
N ILE A 124 5.99 2.79 -12.61
CA ILE A 124 4.74 2.38 -13.29
C ILE A 124 3.61 2.22 -12.28
N MET A 125 3.90 1.63 -11.13
CA MET A 125 2.87 1.41 -10.10
C MET A 125 2.43 2.71 -9.47
N ILE A 126 3.36 3.63 -9.21
CA ILE A 126 3.06 4.98 -8.70
C ILE A 126 2.23 5.77 -9.70
N ALA A 127 2.61 5.79 -10.98
CA ALA A 127 1.84 6.47 -12.02
C ALA A 127 0.39 5.92 -12.07
N ARG A 128 0.25 4.61 -12.08
CA ARG A 128 -1.07 3.94 -12.11
C ARG A 128 -1.93 4.31 -10.91
N ILE A 129 -1.40 4.22 -9.70
CA ILE A 129 -2.21 4.41 -8.49
C ILE A 129 -2.56 5.89 -8.26
N ILE A 130 -1.70 6.84 -8.68
CA ILE A 130 -2.02 8.27 -8.67
C ILE A 130 -3.19 8.57 -9.62
N LEU A 131 -3.20 7.98 -10.82
CA LEU A 131 -4.32 8.14 -11.76
C LEU A 131 -5.63 7.56 -11.18
N LEU A 132 -5.57 6.45 -10.48
CA LEU A 132 -6.73 5.88 -9.78
C LEU A 132 -7.18 6.77 -8.61
N SER A 133 -6.25 7.38 -7.87
CA SER A 133 -6.59 8.37 -6.83
C SER A 133 -7.29 9.60 -7.44
N LYS A 134 -6.82 10.10 -8.59
CA LYS A 134 -7.47 11.20 -9.32
C LYS A 134 -8.89 10.81 -9.76
N ASP A 135 -9.08 9.61 -10.28
CA ASP A 135 -10.38 9.10 -10.76
C ASP A 135 -11.38 8.90 -9.62
N THR A 136 -10.94 8.34 -8.51
CA THR A 136 -11.81 7.96 -7.39
C THR A 136 -12.01 9.05 -6.36
N GLY A 137 -11.08 9.99 -6.24
CA GLY A 137 -11.01 10.97 -5.16
C GLY A 137 -10.54 10.37 -3.81
N ALA A 138 -10.08 9.12 -3.79
CA ALA A 138 -9.60 8.47 -2.58
C ALA A 138 -8.24 9.03 -2.15
N HIS A 139 -8.03 9.20 -0.84
CA HIS A 139 -6.72 9.58 -0.30
C HIS A 139 -5.72 8.42 -0.48
N LEU A 140 -4.64 8.72 -1.18
CA LEU A 140 -3.53 7.82 -1.43
C LEU A 140 -2.31 8.23 -0.62
N HIS A 141 -1.73 7.29 0.11
CA HIS A 141 -0.40 7.44 0.69
C HIS A 141 0.57 6.47 0.02
N LEU A 142 1.64 6.99 -0.56
CA LEU A 142 2.70 6.21 -1.20
C LEU A 142 3.78 5.93 -0.17
N CYS A 143 3.96 4.65 0.18
CA CYS A 143 4.96 4.23 1.14
C CYS A 143 6.35 4.15 0.49
N HIS A 144 7.39 4.55 1.27
CA HIS A 144 8.80 4.33 0.96
C HIS A 144 9.20 4.58 -0.51
N CYS A 145 8.87 5.76 -1.07
CA CYS A 145 9.25 6.13 -2.43
C CYS A 145 10.78 6.19 -2.61
N SER A 146 11.30 5.44 -3.55
CA SER A 146 12.75 5.27 -3.75
C SER A 146 13.29 5.96 -5.00
N THR A 147 12.43 6.24 -6.00
CA THR A 147 12.89 6.74 -7.28
C THR A 147 12.70 8.25 -7.45
N LYS A 148 13.54 8.85 -8.28
CA LYS A 148 13.41 10.26 -8.67
C LYS A 148 12.08 10.54 -9.36
N ASN A 149 11.61 9.63 -10.23
CA ASN A 149 10.37 9.80 -10.97
C ASN A 149 9.17 9.76 -10.03
N SER A 150 9.18 8.92 -9.00
CA SER A 150 8.15 8.86 -7.97
C SER A 150 7.97 10.22 -7.29
N VAL A 151 9.07 10.85 -6.88
CA VAL A 151 9.04 12.19 -6.26
C VAL A 151 8.47 13.24 -7.22
N ILE A 152 8.85 13.18 -8.51
CA ILE A 152 8.33 14.08 -9.54
C ILE A 152 6.82 13.88 -9.72
N MET A 153 6.34 12.64 -9.80
CA MET A 153 4.92 12.32 -9.95
C MET A 153 4.10 12.77 -8.73
N VAL A 154 4.61 12.59 -7.52
CA VAL A 154 3.99 13.10 -6.29
C VAL A 154 3.89 14.63 -6.32
N LYS A 155 4.96 15.31 -6.75
CA LYS A 155 4.94 16.77 -6.90
C LYS A 155 3.84 17.23 -7.87
N TYR A 156 3.73 16.60 -9.03
CA TYR A 156 2.67 16.90 -10.00
C TYR A 156 1.28 16.59 -9.46
N ALA A 157 1.10 15.46 -8.80
CA ALA A 157 -0.17 15.09 -8.20
C ALA A 157 -0.65 16.16 -7.19
N LYS A 158 0.26 16.67 -6.36
CA LYS A 158 -0.05 17.75 -5.42
C LYS A 158 -0.42 19.07 -6.11
N LEU A 159 0.25 19.44 -7.22
CA LEU A 159 -0.09 20.62 -8.02
C LEU A 159 -1.48 20.50 -8.67
N GLU A 160 -1.88 19.29 -9.04
CA GLU A 160 -3.20 18.98 -9.58
C GLU A 160 -4.27 18.75 -8.49
N HIS A 161 -3.94 19.02 -7.22
CA HIS A 161 -4.83 18.83 -6.06
C HIS A 161 -5.36 17.39 -5.91
N ILE A 162 -4.64 16.39 -6.42
CA ILE A 162 -4.95 14.99 -6.18
C ILE A 162 -4.63 14.69 -4.71
N PRO A 163 -5.51 13.98 -3.96
CA PRO A 163 -5.31 13.72 -2.54
C PRO A 163 -4.20 12.66 -2.29
N VAL A 164 -2.94 13.05 -2.51
CA VAL A 164 -1.75 12.18 -2.39
C VAL A 164 -0.82 12.68 -1.31
N SER A 165 -0.31 11.76 -0.50
CA SER A 165 0.83 11.93 0.40
C SER A 165 1.88 10.85 0.13
N ALA A 166 3.12 11.04 0.58
CA ALA A 166 4.21 10.10 0.36
C ALA A 166 5.28 10.20 1.45
N GLU A 167 6.02 9.13 1.63
CA GLU A 167 7.21 9.04 2.49
C GLU A 167 8.36 8.32 1.78
#